data_c97aa1a7ad5978f665027c2050ba28f7
#
_entry.id   c97aa1a7ad5978f665027c2050ba28f7
#
_cell.length_a   1.000
_cell.length_b   1.000
_cell.length_c   1.000
_cell.angle_alpha   90.00
_cell.angle_beta   90.00
_cell.angle_gamma   90.00
#
_symmetry.space_group_name_H-M   'P 1'
#
loop_
_entity.id
_entity.type
_entity.pdbx_description
1 polymer ?
#
loop_
_entity_poly.entity_id
_entity_poly.type
_entity_poly.pdbx_seq_one_letter_code
_entity_poly.pdbx_strand_id
1 'polypeptide(L)'
;MNENPAIGENATDTNTAKPEEEEESWGSFLIFCLKLVLAVLIFRTFIASFFTIPSESMLPGLRTGDYLIAAKWPYGYNENSLPLGLPGPSERIFANLPERGDVVIFKHPVDRTDYVKRAIGLPGDTIAMQDGQLILNGEPVKREEAGYAYIPMSANTACRSDGGTVVDNACRYRQFRETLPSGKSYMTLDFGNMGARPLRDATGNLMVDKGGRPVLIDADNTEPFVVPAGKVFVMGDNRDNSLDSRFPPVSGQGVGVIDQELLVGRAGIVLWSTDGSAEWLLPWTWFTAARWDRIGDTM
;
A
#
# COMPACT_ATOMS: atom_id res chain seq x y z
N MET A 1 80.82 -57.13 30.24
CA MET A 1 79.50 -57.50 30.80
C MET A 1 78.78 -56.25 31.11
N ASN A 2 77.86 -55.90 30.32
CA ASN A 2 76.57 -55.23 30.66
C ASN A 2 75.86 -54.87 29.39
N GLU A 3 74.81 -55.60 29.18
CA GLU A 3 73.87 -55.42 28.10
C GLU A 3 72.93 -54.25 28.43
N ASN A 4 72.68 -53.44 27.46
CA ASN A 4 71.70 -52.38 27.56
C ASN A 4 70.55 -52.69 26.55
N PRO A 5 69.29 -52.82 27.01
CA PRO A 5 68.17 -53.10 26.12
C PRO A 5 67.63 -51.79 25.51
N ALA A 6 67.43 -51.82 24.25
CA ALA A 6 66.85 -50.76 23.45
C ALA A 6 65.34 -50.52 23.81
N ILE A 7 64.98 -49.25 24.02
CA ILE A 7 63.64 -48.76 24.19
C ILE A 7 63.08 -48.44 22.80
N GLY A 8 62.00 -49.19 22.43
CA GLY A 8 61.32 -48.94 21.18
C GLY A 8 60.40 -47.66 21.28
N GLU A 9 60.59 -46.74 20.37
CA GLU A 9 59.73 -45.61 20.14
C GLU A 9 58.48 -46.05 19.41
N ASN A 10 57.32 -45.95 20.12
CA ASN A 10 56.02 -46.05 19.51
C ASN A 10 55.70 -44.72 18.85
N ALA A 11 55.86 -44.66 17.53
CA ALA A 11 55.27 -43.59 16.71
C ALA A 11 53.76 -43.70 16.69
N THR A 12 53.07 -42.85 17.45
CA THR A 12 51.64 -42.61 17.32
C THR A 12 51.40 -41.82 16.04
N ASP A 13 50.95 -42.53 15.02
CA ASP A 13 50.49 -41.99 13.76
C ASP A 13 49.15 -41.26 13.99
N THR A 14 49.19 -39.95 14.25
CA THR A 14 48.01 -39.10 14.31
C THR A 14 47.56 -38.78 12.87
N ASN A 15 46.77 -39.66 12.33
CA ASN A 15 46.09 -39.43 11.09
C ASN A 15 45.04 -38.33 11.29
N THR A 16 45.45 -37.05 11.17
CA THR A 16 44.56 -35.92 11.05
C THR A 16 43.89 -35.98 9.67
N ALA A 17 42.73 -36.60 9.61
CA ALA A 17 41.86 -36.51 8.45
C ALA A 17 41.56 -35.02 8.20
N LYS A 18 42.13 -34.50 7.11
CA LYS A 18 41.77 -33.20 6.56
C LYS A 18 40.27 -33.22 6.29
N PRO A 19 39.47 -32.21 6.71
CA PRO A 19 38.08 -32.15 6.31
C PRO A 19 38.06 -32.09 4.78
N GLU A 20 37.39 -33.06 4.16
CA GLU A 20 37.08 -33.01 2.74
C GLU A 20 36.27 -31.72 2.51
N GLU A 21 36.88 -30.76 1.80
CA GLU A 21 36.20 -29.63 1.23
C GLU A 21 35.20 -30.24 0.22
N GLU A 22 33.90 -30.30 0.60
CA GLU A 22 32.85 -30.63 -0.34
C GLU A 22 32.96 -29.62 -1.48
N GLU A 23 33.43 -30.07 -2.66
CA GLU A 23 33.39 -29.26 -3.87
C GLU A 23 31.90 -28.95 -4.13
N GLU A 24 31.52 -27.68 -3.86
CA GLU A 24 30.17 -27.22 -4.17
C GLU A 24 29.92 -27.37 -5.67
N SER A 25 29.25 -28.47 -6.02
CA SER A 25 28.88 -28.77 -7.40
C SER A 25 27.96 -27.69 -7.92
N TRP A 26 28.17 -27.21 -9.14
CA TRP A 26 27.23 -26.32 -9.85
C TRP A 26 25.78 -26.80 -9.78
N GLY A 27 25.57 -28.13 -9.72
CA GLY A 27 24.28 -28.75 -9.52
C GLY A 27 23.66 -28.40 -8.16
N SER A 28 24.43 -28.43 -7.08
CA SER A 28 23.98 -28.07 -5.73
C SER A 28 23.62 -26.58 -5.66
N PHE A 29 24.41 -25.71 -6.28
CA PHE A 29 24.14 -24.30 -6.39
C PHE A 29 22.83 -24.00 -7.16
N LEU A 30 22.61 -24.65 -8.30
CA LEU A 30 21.38 -24.50 -9.08
C LEU A 30 20.14 -24.98 -8.30
N ILE A 31 20.24 -26.10 -7.58
CA ILE A 31 19.16 -26.61 -6.73
C ILE A 31 18.88 -25.61 -5.57
N PHE A 32 19.91 -25.04 -4.96
CA PHE A 32 19.75 -24.00 -3.96
C PHE A 32 19.01 -22.77 -4.52
N CYS A 33 19.44 -22.26 -5.68
CA CYS A 33 18.78 -21.14 -6.35
C CYS A 33 17.30 -21.48 -6.68
N LEU A 34 17.02 -22.66 -7.17
CA LEU A 34 15.65 -23.11 -7.45
C LEU A 34 14.79 -23.14 -6.19
N LYS A 35 15.29 -23.68 -5.09
CA LYS A 35 14.60 -23.70 -3.80
C LYS A 35 14.35 -22.29 -3.29
N LEU A 36 15.31 -21.37 -3.41
CA LEU A 36 15.16 -19.98 -3.01
C LEU A 36 14.08 -19.29 -3.83
N VAL A 37 14.10 -19.43 -5.16
CA VAL A 37 13.08 -18.85 -6.06
C VAL A 37 11.70 -19.40 -5.69
N LEU A 38 11.58 -20.71 -5.48
CA LEU A 38 10.32 -21.35 -5.09
C LEU A 38 9.83 -20.81 -3.73
N ALA A 39 10.70 -20.67 -2.74
CA ALA A 39 10.37 -20.12 -1.44
C ALA A 39 9.87 -18.67 -1.55
N VAL A 40 10.54 -17.83 -2.34
CA VAL A 40 10.12 -16.45 -2.60
C VAL A 40 8.76 -16.41 -3.33
N LEU A 41 8.54 -17.27 -4.30
CA LEU A 41 7.26 -17.36 -5.01
C LEU A 41 6.12 -17.77 -4.07
N ILE A 42 6.34 -18.79 -3.22
CA ILE A 42 5.38 -19.24 -2.22
C ILE A 42 5.07 -18.08 -1.25
N PHE A 43 6.09 -17.41 -0.73
CA PHE A 43 5.92 -16.28 0.16
C PHE A 43 5.09 -15.17 -0.49
N ARG A 44 5.46 -14.73 -1.70
CA ARG A 44 4.75 -13.68 -2.45
C ARG A 44 3.35 -14.07 -2.89
N THR A 45 3.09 -15.36 -3.06
CA THR A 45 1.76 -15.86 -3.44
C THR A 45 0.82 -15.88 -2.25
N PHE A 46 1.24 -16.45 -1.12
CA PHE A 46 0.34 -16.79 -0.02
C PHE A 46 0.47 -15.87 1.20
N ILE A 47 1.64 -15.30 1.45
CA ILE A 47 1.87 -14.55 2.68
C ILE A 47 1.74 -13.05 2.42
N ALA A 48 2.67 -12.46 1.67
CA ALA A 48 2.69 -11.03 1.52
C ALA A 48 3.33 -10.57 0.21
N SER A 49 2.97 -9.38 -0.23
CA SER A 49 3.61 -8.67 -1.34
C SER A 49 4.07 -7.30 -0.92
N PHE A 50 5.08 -6.80 -1.63
CA PHE A 50 5.63 -5.48 -1.41
C PHE A 50 5.02 -4.50 -2.41
N PHE A 51 4.66 -3.31 -1.94
CA PHE A 51 4.08 -2.25 -2.74
C PHE A 51 4.77 -0.93 -2.44
N THR A 52 4.87 -0.09 -3.45
CA THR A 52 5.38 1.28 -3.31
C THR A 52 4.22 2.26 -3.36
N ILE A 53 4.32 3.35 -2.61
CA ILE A 53 3.32 4.42 -2.59
C ILE A 53 3.79 5.54 -3.53
N PRO A 54 3.16 5.71 -4.71
CA PRO A 54 3.55 6.71 -5.68
C PRO A 54 2.80 8.04 -5.53
N SER A 55 1.79 8.13 -4.66
CA SER A 55 0.88 9.26 -4.60
C SER A 55 0.59 9.71 -3.17
N GLU A 56 0.10 10.93 -3.03
CA GLU A 56 -0.22 11.58 -1.76
C GLU A 56 -1.67 11.32 -1.29
N SER A 57 -2.43 10.48 -1.99
CA SER A 57 -3.87 10.28 -1.72
C SER A 57 -4.18 9.65 -0.35
N MET A 58 -3.17 9.08 0.31
CA MET A 58 -3.29 8.45 1.63
C MET A 58 -2.53 9.22 2.72
N LEU A 59 -2.11 10.48 2.44
CA LEU A 59 -1.59 11.36 3.49
C LEU A 59 -2.66 11.59 4.60
N PRO A 60 -2.26 11.73 5.84
CA PRO A 60 -0.90 11.75 6.39
C PRO A 60 -0.36 10.36 6.72
N GLY A 61 -1.20 9.31 6.65
CA GLY A 61 -0.86 7.94 7.03
C GLY A 61 0.25 7.33 6.17
N LEU A 62 0.08 7.37 4.85
CA LEU A 62 1.09 6.92 3.89
C LEU A 62 1.66 8.10 3.11
N ARG A 63 2.97 8.07 2.88
CA ARG A 63 3.70 9.11 2.13
C ARG A 63 4.24 8.57 0.82
N THR A 64 4.35 9.42 -0.18
CA THR A 64 5.05 9.06 -1.43
C THR A 64 6.46 8.58 -1.11
N GLY A 65 6.86 7.41 -1.65
CA GLY A 65 8.14 6.78 -1.35
C GLY A 65 8.12 5.78 -0.19
N ASP A 66 6.97 5.54 0.44
CA ASP A 66 6.80 4.43 1.38
C ASP A 66 6.74 3.10 0.62
N TYR A 67 7.39 2.07 1.17
CA TYR A 67 7.33 0.69 0.72
C TYR A 67 6.60 -0.13 1.77
N LEU A 68 5.48 -0.72 1.38
CA LEU A 68 4.59 -1.46 2.26
C LEU A 68 4.74 -2.95 2.11
N ILE A 69 4.51 -3.67 3.19
CA ILE A 69 4.14 -5.07 3.13
C ILE A 69 2.62 -5.19 3.26
N ALA A 70 2.00 -5.94 2.34
CA ALA A 70 0.58 -6.21 2.38
C ALA A 70 0.32 -7.70 2.57
N ALA A 71 -0.49 -8.02 3.58
CA ALA A 71 -0.94 -9.37 3.85
C ALA A 71 -2.04 -9.78 2.86
N LYS A 72 -1.94 -10.97 2.29
CA LYS A 72 -2.91 -11.47 1.30
C LYS A 72 -4.00 -12.34 1.91
N TRP A 73 -3.66 -13.14 2.92
CA TRP A 73 -4.58 -14.08 3.56
C TRP A 73 -5.87 -13.45 4.13
N PRO A 74 -5.91 -12.14 4.55
CA PRO A 74 -7.14 -11.59 5.10
C PRO A 74 -8.32 -11.60 4.12
N TYR A 75 -8.04 -11.44 2.81
CA TYR A 75 -9.09 -11.33 1.80
C TYR A 75 -9.20 -12.57 0.90
N GLY A 76 -8.30 -13.56 1.05
CA GLY A 76 -8.23 -14.76 0.22
C GLY A 76 -7.52 -14.51 -1.12
N TYR A 77 -7.60 -15.49 -2.04
CA TYR A 77 -6.74 -15.58 -3.20
C TYR A 77 -7.52 -15.73 -4.50
N ASN A 78 -7.13 -14.98 -5.52
CA ASN A 78 -7.55 -15.15 -6.90
C ASN A 78 -6.43 -14.68 -7.85
N GLU A 79 -6.66 -14.66 -9.16
CA GLU A 79 -5.68 -14.20 -10.15
C GLU A 79 -5.11 -12.80 -9.87
N ASN A 80 -5.93 -11.86 -9.34
CA ASN A 80 -5.50 -10.49 -9.03
C ASN A 80 -4.53 -10.42 -7.83
N SER A 81 -4.54 -11.43 -6.97
CA SER A 81 -3.65 -11.51 -5.81
C SER A 81 -2.36 -12.27 -6.09
N LEU A 82 -2.23 -12.97 -7.25
CA LEU A 82 -1.04 -13.72 -7.60
C LEU A 82 0.09 -12.81 -8.10
N PRO A 83 1.37 -13.14 -7.82
CA PRO A 83 2.49 -12.37 -8.30
C PRO A 83 2.70 -12.58 -9.81
N LEU A 84 3.29 -11.60 -10.49
CA LEU A 84 3.73 -11.68 -11.89
C LEU A 84 2.62 -11.96 -12.89
N GLY A 85 1.34 -11.76 -12.55
CA GLY A 85 0.23 -12.09 -13.44
C GLY A 85 0.08 -13.58 -13.73
N LEU A 86 0.50 -14.43 -12.78
CA LEU A 86 0.31 -15.89 -12.93
C LEU A 86 -1.18 -16.21 -13.05
N PRO A 87 -1.55 -17.16 -13.91
CA PRO A 87 -2.93 -17.60 -14.05
C PRO A 87 -3.41 -18.21 -12.73
N GLY A 88 -4.63 -17.87 -12.33
CA GLY A 88 -5.25 -18.35 -11.11
C GLY A 88 -6.76 -18.44 -11.25
N PRO A 89 -7.46 -18.83 -10.18
CA PRO A 89 -8.92 -18.85 -10.18
C PRO A 89 -9.46 -17.43 -10.37
N SER A 90 -10.48 -17.29 -11.21
CA SER A 90 -11.20 -16.03 -11.40
C SER A 90 -12.02 -15.68 -10.16
N GLU A 91 -12.64 -16.68 -9.53
CA GLU A 91 -13.35 -16.54 -8.27
C GLU A 91 -12.39 -16.65 -7.10
N ARG A 92 -12.63 -15.85 -6.05
CA ARG A 92 -11.77 -15.79 -4.88
C ARG A 92 -11.93 -16.99 -3.96
N ILE A 93 -10.81 -17.66 -3.67
CA ILE A 93 -10.75 -18.76 -2.71
C ILE A 93 -10.55 -18.17 -1.31
N PHE A 94 -11.30 -18.64 -0.31
CA PHE A 94 -11.30 -18.10 1.06
C PHE A 94 -11.65 -16.61 1.11
N ALA A 95 -12.66 -16.21 0.31
CA ALA A 95 -13.10 -14.84 0.18
C ALA A 95 -13.58 -14.27 1.53
N ASN A 96 -12.98 -13.16 1.94
CA ASN A 96 -13.46 -12.35 3.06
C ASN A 96 -13.50 -10.88 2.61
N LEU A 97 -14.49 -10.16 3.11
CA LEU A 97 -14.55 -8.72 2.96
C LEU A 97 -13.52 -8.04 3.90
N PRO A 98 -13.01 -6.87 3.52
CA PRO A 98 -12.22 -6.07 4.44
C PRO A 98 -13.04 -5.64 5.65
N GLU A 99 -12.36 -5.41 6.76
CA GLU A 99 -12.96 -4.68 7.86
C GLU A 99 -13.06 -3.19 7.51
N ARG A 100 -14.12 -2.54 8.01
CA ARG A 100 -14.27 -1.10 7.81
C ARG A 100 -13.12 -0.35 8.47
N GLY A 101 -12.44 0.49 7.69
CA GLY A 101 -11.23 1.18 8.11
C GLY A 101 -9.90 0.49 7.74
N ASP A 102 -9.93 -0.71 7.15
CA ASP A 102 -8.71 -1.32 6.61
C ASP A 102 -8.14 -0.50 5.46
N VAL A 103 -6.83 -0.36 5.40
CA VAL A 103 -6.14 0.14 4.21
C VAL A 103 -5.96 -1.02 3.24
N VAL A 104 -6.65 -0.96 2.11
CA VAL A 104 -6.72 -2.04 1.12
C VAL A 104 -5.89 -1.71 -0.10
N ILE A 105 -5.19 -2.73 -0.62
CA ILE A 105 -4.55 -2.69 -1.92
C ILE A 105 -5.43 -3.46 -2.89
N PHE A 106 -5.69 -2.86 -4.04
CA PHE A 106 -6.58 -3.45 -5.05
C PHE A 106 -6.16 -3.05 -6.46
N LYS A 107 -6.58 -3.83 -7.44
CA LYS A 107 -6.43 -3.51 -8.86
C LYS A 107 -7.48 -2.50 -9.29
N HIS A 108 -7.02 -1.43 -9.95
CA HIS A 108 -7.94 -0.44 -10.53
C HIS A 108 -8.91 -1.10 -11.52
N PRO A 109 -10.20 -0.79 -11.50
CA PRO A 109 -11.20 -1.50 -12.31
C PRO A 109 -10.96 -1.43 -13.82
N VAL A 110 -10.34 -0.36 -14.31
CA VAL A 110 -10.14 -0.12 -15.76
C VAL A 110 -8.76 -0.56 -16.23
N ASP A 111 -7.68 -0.02 -15.62
CA ASP A 111 -6.31 -0.23 -16.11
C ASP A 111 -5.52 -1.30 -15.36
N ARG A 112 -6.11 -1.89 -14.30
CA ARG A 112 -5.49 -2.97 -13.50
C ARG A 112 -4.20 -2.59 -12.77
N THR A 113 -3.88 -1.31 -12.66
CA THR A 113 -2.78 -0.84 -11.82
C THR A 113 -3.11 -0.98 -10.33
N ASP A 114 -2.09 -1.03 -9.49
CA ASP A 114 -2.28 -1.17 -8.04
C ASP A 114 -2.61 0.18 -7.40
N TYR A 115 -3.71 0.21 -6.65
CA TYR A 115 -4.16 1.37 -5.87
C TYR A 115 -4.22 1.02 -4.39
N VAL A 116 -4.07 2.06 -3.57
CA VAL A 116 -4.18 1.96 -2.10
C VAL A 116 -5.21 2.97 -1.64
N LYS A 117 -6.23 2.52 -0.90
CA LYS A 117 -7.27 3.35 -0.29
C LYS A 117 -7.74 2.72 1.02
N ARG A 118 -8.55 3.46 1.78
CA ARG A 118 -9.22 2.94 2.99
C ARG A 118 -10.60 2.42 2.67
N ALA A 119 -10.93 1.21 3.12
CA ALA A 119 -12.27 0.64 3.01
C ALA A 119 -13.22 1.36 3.99
N ILE A 120 -14.21 2.04 3.45
CA ILE A 120 -15.17 2.85 4.22
C ILE A 120 -16.55 2.20 4.23
N GLY A 121 -17.08 1.81 3.07
CA GLY A 121 -18.39 1.18 2.93
C GLY A 121 -18.26 -0.27 2.50
N LEU A 122 -19.08 -1.11 3.12
CA LEU A 122 -19.22 -2.54 2.84
C LEU A 122 -20.57 -2.80 2.16
N PRO A 123 -20.80 -3.97 1.54
CA PRO A 123 -22.06 -4.29 0.90
C PRO A 123 -23.26 -4.00 1.79
N GLY A 124 -24.23 -3.23 1.25
CA GLY A 124 -25.43 -2.81 1.96
C GLY A 124 -25.33 -1.49 2.74
N ASP A 125 -24.11 -0.96 2.93
CA ASP A 125 -23.94 0.36 3.56
C ASP A 125 -24.43 1.48 2.64
N THR A 126 -24.95 2.53 3.26
CA THR A 126 -25.28 3.79 2.57
C THR A 126 -24.19 4.82 2.90
N ILE A 127 -23.55 5.38 1.88
CA ILE A 127 -22.49 6.37 2.00
C ILE A 127 -22.94 7.68 1.38
N ALA A 128 -22.75 8.79 2.08
CA ALA A 128 -22.89 10.14 1.55
C ALA A 128 -21.78 11.05 2.11
N MET A 129 -21.56 12.17 1.43
CA MET A 129 -20.77 13.30 1.93
C MET A 129 -21.69 14.51 2.08
N GLN A 130 -21.56 15.23 3.18
CA GLN A 130 -22.27 16.49 3.43
C GLN A 130 -21.26 17.50 4.00
N ASP A 131 -20.96 18.53 3.24
CA ASP A 131 -19.96 19.56 3.58
C ASP A 131 -18.62 18.95 4.07
N GLY A 132 -18.13 17.93 3.34
CA GLY A 132 -16.91 17.20 3.67
C GLY A 132 -17.04 16.22 4.85
N GLN A 133 -18.21 16.13 5.48
CA GLN A 133 -18.53 15.18 6.54
C GLN A 133 -18.97 13.84 5.95
N LEU A 134 -18.29 12.76 6.33
CA LEU A 134 -18.72 11.40 5.96
C LEU A 134 -19.98 11.00 6.72
N ILE A 135 -21.01 10.60 5.99
CA ILE A 135 -22.26 10.05 6.52
C ILE A 135 -22.29 8.56 6.18
N LEU A 136 -22.38 7.72 7.19
CA LEU A 136 -22.41 6.27 7.06
C LEU A 136 -23.73 5.74 7.63
N ASN A 137 -24.55 5.10 6.80
CA ASN A 137 -25.85 4.55 7.19
C ASN A 137 -26.80 5.59 7.82
N GLY A 138 -26.73 6.83 7.32
CA GLY A 138 -27.54 7.95 7.79
C GLY A 138 -26.97 8.69 9.00
N GLU A 139 -25.88 8.19 9.60
CA GLU A 139 -25.27 8.81 10.78
C GLU A 139 -23.91 9.46 10.41
N PRO A 140 -23.60 10.66 10.91
CA PRO A 140 -22.31 11.29 10.70
C PRO A 140 -21.20 10.51 11.43
N VAL A 141 -20.15 10.17 10.71
CA VAL A 141 -18.94 9.59 11.30
C VAL A 141 -18.28 10.62 12.20
N LYS A 142 -17.95 10.23 13.43
CA LYS A 142 -17.32 11.15 14.38
C LYS A 142 -16.03 11.72 13.77
N ARG A 143 -15.96 13.05 13.64
CA ARG A 143 -14.83 13.79 13.10
C ARG A 143 -14.45 14.91 14.04
N GLU A 144 -13.16 14.95 14.43
CA GLU A 144 -12.61 15.93 15.37
C GLU A 144 -11.40 16.63 14.74
N GLU A 145 -11.29 17.94 14.92
CA GLU A 145 -10.07 18.64 14.50
C GLU A 145 -8.85 18.11 15.29
N ALA A 146 -7.80 17.76 14.56
CA ALA A 146 -6.56 17.22 15.13
C ALA A 146 -5.35 18.16 14.87
N GLY A 147 -5.62 19.44 14.64
CA GLY A 147 -4.62 20.44 14.36
C GLY A 147 -4.08 20.37 12.94
N TYR A 148 -2.77 20.26 12.79
CA TYR A 148 -2.11 20.28 11.49
C TYR A 148 -1.14 19.11 11.32
N ALA A 149 -1.13 18.52 10.13
CA ALA A 149 -0.08 17.62 9.69
C ALA A 149 1.03 18.43 9.00
N TYR A 150 2.27 18.17 9.38
CA TYR A 150 3.47 18.77 8.76
C TYR A 150 4.17 17.68 7.95
N ILE A 151 4.04 17.78 6.63
CA ILE A 151 4.63 16.81 5.70
C ILE A 151 5.93 17.43 5.15
N PRO A 152 7.11 16.88 5.47
CA PRO A 152 8.38 17.38 4.94
C PRO A 152 8.37 17.39 3.42
N MET A 153 8.73 18.52 2.82
CA MET A 153 8.92 18.62 1.36
C MET A 153 10.22 17.92 0.98
N SER A 154 10.20 17.25 -0.16
CA SER A 154 11.32 16.47 -0.67
C SER A 154 11.24 16.31 -2.18
N ALA A 155 12.20 15.59 -2.78
CA ALA A 155 12.23 15.36 -4.23
C ALA A 155 10.96 14.68 -4.76
N ASN A 156 10.29 13.85 -3.94
CA ASN A 156 9.06 13.14 -4.30
C ASN A 156 7.80 13.69 -3.62
N THR A 157 7.89 14.78 -2.86
CA THR A 157 6.77 15.35 -2.11
C THR A 157 6.79 16.87 -2.19
N ALA A 158 5.86 17.45 -2.93
CA ALA A 158 5.69 18.89 -3.05
C ALA A 158 4.52 19.40 -2.20
N CYS A 159 4.55 20.68 -1.82
CA CYS A 159 3.40 21.28 -1.17
C CYS A 159 2.33 21.67 -2.20
N ARG A 160 1.10 21.23 -1.98
CA ARG A 160 -0.03 21.61 -2.83
C ARG A 160 -0.52 23.02 -2.48
N SER A 161 -0.70 23.84 -3.50
CA SER A 161 -1.17 25.21 -3.34
C SER A 161 -2.66 25.35 -3.02
N ASP A 162 -3.46 24.28 -3.27
CA ASP A 162 -4.91 24.25 -3.08
C ASP A 162 -5.36 23.83 -1.67
N GLY A 163 -4.44 23.56 -0.75
CA GLY A 163 -4.78 23.18 0.62
C GLY A 163 -3.61 23.21 1.60
N GLY A 164 -2.38 23.29 1.06
CA GLY A 164 -1.16 23.30 1.85
C GLY A 164 -0.59 24.71 2.05
N THR A 165 0.10 24.89 3.16
CA THR A 165 0.88 26.11 3.45
C THR A 165 2.31 25.70 3.76
N VAL A 166 3.29 26.27 3.06
CA VAL A 166 4.71 25.99 3.34
C VAL A 166 5.13 26.64 4.65
N VAL A 167 5.67 25.86 5.58
CA VAL A 167 6.22 26.28 6.88
C VAL A 167 7.48 25.45 7.13
N ASP A 168 8.61 26.10 7.34
CA ASP A 168 9.89 25.46 7.71
C ASP A 168 10.26 24.21 6.87
N ASN A 169 10.20 24.34 5.55
CA ASN A 169 10.45 23.24 4.58
C ASN A 169 9.49 22.05 4.69
N ALA A 170 8.33 22.23 5.32
CA ALA A 170 7.24 21.27 5.36
C ALA A 170 5.96 21.88 4.80
N CYS A 171 5.11 21.06 4.25
CA CYS A 171 3.75 21.44 3.90
C CYS A 171 2.82 21.18 5.08
N ARG A 172 2.17 22.22 5.55
CA ARG A 172 1.20 22.18 6.64
C ARG A 172 -0.20 22.05 6.05
N TYR A 173 -0.92 20.98 6.45
CA TYR A 173 -2.31 20.69 6.06
C TYR A 173 -3.21 20.65 7.31
N ARG A 174 -4.48 21.05 7.18
CA ARG A 174 -5.48 20.80 8.22
C ARG A 174 -5.70 19.29 8.37
N GLN A 175 -5.73 18.81 9.61
CA GLN A 175 -5.86 17.42 9.95
C GLN A 175 -7.05 17.17 10.84
N PHE A 176 -7.75 16.07 10.56
CA PHE A 176 -8.90 15.62 11.33
C PHE A 176 -8.68 14.16 11.76
N ARG A 177 -9.27 13.83 12.89
CA ARG A 177 -9.39 12.44 13.34
C ARG A 177 -10.80 11.97 13.08
N GLU A 178 -10.95 10.96 12.25
CA GLU A 178 -12.22 10.25 12.05
C GLU A 178 -12.24 8.97 12.86
N THR A 179 -13.39 8.69 13.49
CA THR A 179 -13.63 7.47 14.28
C THR A 179 -14.86 6.77 13.74
N LEU A 180 -14.67 5.62 13.16
CA LEU A 180 -15.72 4.77 12.61
C LEU A 180 -16.58 4.16 13.73
N PRO A 181 -17.81 3.70 13.45
CA PRO A 181 -18.66 3.05 14.45
C PRO A 181 -18.03 1.82 15.14
N SER A 182 -17.05 1.17 14.49
CA SER A 182 -16.24 0.09 15.09
C SER A 182 -15.28 0.53 16.18
N GLY A 183 -15.09 1.85 16.37
CA GLY A 183 -14.06 2.44 17.25
C GLY A 183 -12.70 2.63 16.58
N LYS A 184 -12.50 2.13 15.36
CA LYS A 184 -11.26 2.32 14.60
C LYS A 184 -11.13 3.79 14.19
N SER A 185 -10.00 4.41 14.54
CA SER A 185 -9.73 5.82 14.25
C SER A 185 -8.52 5.97 13.33
N TYR A 186 -8.55 6.99 12.49
CA TYR A 186 -7.45 7.34 11.58
C TYR A 186 -7.44 8.85 11.31
N MET A 187 -6.31 9.34 10.81
CA MET A 187 -6.15 10.75 10.47
C MET A 187 -6.50 10.98 9.01
N THR A 188 -7.17 12.09 8.73
CA THR A 188 -7.51 12.55 7.38
C THR A 188 -7.03 13.98 7.17
N LEU A 189 -6.74 14.32 5.91
CA LEU A 189 -6.52 15.69 5.47
C LEU A 189 -7.74 16.16 4.68
N ASP A 190 -8.12 17.40 4.95
CA ASP A 190 -9.24 18.06 4.29
C ASP A 190 -8.92 19.55 4.14
N PHE A 191 -9.02 20.05 2.93
CA PHE A 191 -8.64 21.43 2.57
C PHE A 191 -9.82 22.40 2.69
N GLY A 192 -11.00 21.89 3.03
CA GLY A 192 -12.26 22.61 3.06
C GLY A 192 -13.09 22.40 1.81
N ASN A 193 -14.17 23.12 1.67
CA ASN A 193 -15.05 22.97 0.53
C ASN A 193 -14.35 23.35 -0.78
N MET A 194 -14.03 22.36 -1.59
CA MET A 194 -13.36 22.52 -2.88
C MET A 194 -14.37 22.77 -4.03
N GLY A 195 -15.67 22.64 -3.74
CA GLY A 195 -16.73 22.79 -4.72
C GLY A 195 -16.72 21.72 -5.82
N ALA A 196 -17.65 21.85 -6.73
CA ALA A 196 -17.78 20.91 -7.84
C ALA A 196 -16.61 21.08 -8.85
N ARG A 197 -15.95 19.98 -9.17
CA ARG A 197 -14.79 19.92 -10.09
C ARG A 197 -15.16 19.16 -11.37
N PRO A 198 -14.66 19.61 -12.54
CA PRO A 198 -14.92 18.92 -13.79
C PRO A 198 -14.18 17.59 -13.86
N LEU A 199 -14.91 16.55 -14.27
CA LEU A 199 -14.29 15.26 -14.60
C LEU A 199 -13.49 15.36 -15.90
N ARG A 200 -12.41 14.60 -15.91
CA ARG A 200 -11.56 14.42 -17.09
C ARG A 200 -11.49 12.94 -17.47
N ASP A 201 -11.28 12.68 -18.74
CA ASP A 201 -10.96 11.33 -19.23
C ASP A 201 -9.50 10.97 -18.99
N ALA A 202 -9.10 9.74 -19.36
CA ALA A 202 -7.73 9.25 -19.21
C ALA A 202 -6.68 10.07 -20.00
N THR A 203 -7.09 10.86 -20.98
CA THR A 203 -6.23 11.75 -21.79
C THR A 203 -6.19 13.18 -21.25
N GLY A 204 -6.95 13.46 -20.17
CA GLY A 204 -7.04 14.78 -19.54
C GLY A 204 -8.09 15.71 -20.14
N ASN A 205 -8.86 15.28 -21.14
CA ASN A 205 -9.93 16.06 -21.73
C ASN A 205 -11.16 16.12 -20.78
N LEU A 206 -11.91 17.22 -20.85
CA LEU A 206 -13.14 17.36 -20.09
C LEU A 206 -14.16 16.31 -20.54
N MET A 207 -14.72 15.58 -19.58
CA MET A 207 -15.91 14.75 -19.83
C MET A 207 -17.14 15.65 -19.92
N VAL A 208 -17.95 15.42 -20.94
CA VAL A 208 -19.18 16.19 -21.17
C VAL A 208 -20.40 15.31 -21.17
N ASP A 209 -21.53 15.88 -20.74
CA ASP A 209 -22.84 15.22 -20.80
C ASP A 209 -23.37 15.19 -22.26
N LYS A 210 -24.54 14.58 -22.43
CA LYS A 210 -25.21 14.51 -23.74
C LYS A 210 -25.53 15.90 -24.36
N GLY A 211 -25.51 16.94 -23.55
CA GLY A 211 -25.72 18.34 -23.97
C GLY A 211 -24.42 19.12 -24.21
N GLY A 212 -23.24 18.45 -24.11
CA GLY A 212 -21.93 19.08 -24.29
C GLY A 212 -21.46 19.90 -23.07
N ARG A 213 -22.11 19.81 -21.92
CA ARG A 213 -21.70 20.52 -20.70
C ARG A 213 -20.73 19.68 -19.89
N PRO A 214 -19.70 20.28 -19.27
CA PRO A 214 -18.78 19.55 -18.39
C PRO A 214 -19.54 18.78 -17.31
N VAL A 215 -19.19 17.52 -17.12
CA VAL A 215 -19.65 16.71 -15.98
C VAL A 215 -18.88 17.17 -14.75
N LEU A 216 -19.61 17.69 -13.76
CA LEU A 216 -19.07 18.18 -12.51
C LEU A 216 -19.33 17.17 -11.40
N ILE A 217 -18.37 16.98 -10.51
CA ILE A 217 -18.51 16.19 -9.28
C ILE A 217 -18.12 17.06 -8.09
N ASP A 218 -19.03 17.14 -7.13
CA ASP A 218 -18.77 17.66 -5.80
C ASP A 218 -18.48 16.50 -4.86
N ALA A 219 -17.21 16.35 -4.50
CA ALA A 219 -16.77 15.26 -3.64
C ALA A 219 -17.08 15.50 -2.15
N ASP A 220 -17.41 16.75 -1.79
CA ASP A 220 -17.78 17.16 -0.43
C ASP A 220 -19.28 17.05 -0.20
N ASN A 221 -20.09 17.01 -1.28
CA ASN A 221 -21.53 16.87 -1.22
C ASN A 221 -22.00 15.85 -2.26
N THR A 222 -22.30 14.63 -1.81
CA THR A 222 -22.75 13.54 -2.68
C THR A 222 -24.14 13.07 -2.30
N GLU A 223 -24.90 12.60 -3.30
CA GLU A 223 -26.11 11.85 -3.01
C GLU A 223 -25.81 10.56 -2.25
N PRO A 224 -26.74 10.09 -1.40
CA PRO A 224 -26.58 8.80 -0.73
C PRO A 224 -26.42 7.66 -1.73
N PHE A 225 -25.37 6.89 -1.58
CA PHE A 225 -25.04 5.75 -2.43
C PHE A 225 -25.06 4.46 -1.63
N VAL A 226 -25.86 3.48 -2.05
CA VAL A 226 -25.88 2.14 -1.43
C VAL A 226 -24.81 1.27 -2.08
N VAL A 227 -23.91 0.73 -1.28
CA VAL A 227 -22.82 -0.14 -1.74
C VAL A 227 -23.42 -1.49 -2.21
N PRO A 228 -23.26 -1.88 -3.49
CA PRO A 228 -23.81 -3.13 -3.99
C PRO A 228 -23.16 -4.36 -3.36
N ALA A 229 -23.85 -5.51 -3.44
CA ALA A 229 -23.31 -6.80 -3.04
C ALA A 229 -21.99 -7.09 -3.78
N GLY A 230 -20.98 -7.63 -3.06
CA GLY A 230 -19.67 -7.94 -3.60
C GLY A 230 -18.79 -6.72 -3.93
N LYS A 231 -19.22 -5.51 -3.55
CA LYS A 231 -18.47 -4.27 -3.79
C LYS A 231 -18.00 -3.65 -2.47
N VAL A 232 -16.95 -2.82 -2.58
CA VAL A 232 -16.40 -2.05 -1.46
C VAL A 232 -16.29 -0.59 -1.87
N PHE A 233 -16.75 0.31 -1.02
CA PHE A 233 -16.56 1.75 -1.19
C PHE A 233 -15.28 2.16 -0.48
N VAL A 234 -14.35 2.74 -1.21
CA VAL A 234 -13.03 3.12 -0.68
C VAL A 234 -12.81 4.62 -0.78
N MET A 235 -12.09 5.19 0.18
CA MET A 235 -11.70 6.61 0.19
C MET A 235 -10.21 6.77 0.49
N GLY A 236 -9.63 7.86 -0.03
CA GLY A 236 -8.31 8.30 0.40
C GLY A 236 -8.36 9.04 1.74
N ASP A 237 -7.31 8.94 2.53
CA ASP A 237 -7.18 9.68 3.77
C ASP A 237 -6.92 11.18 3.49
N ASN A 238 -6.30 11.51 2.36
CA ASN A 238 -6.20 12.87 1.83
C ASN A 238 -7.44 13.18 0.97
N ARG A 239 -8.51 13.60 1.61
CA ARG A 239 -9.87 13.70 1.07
C ARG A 239 -9.96 14.48 -0.23
N ASP A 240 -9.28 15.62 -0.30
CA ASP A 240 -9.32 16.51 -1.45
C ASP A 240 -8.26 16.20 -2.51
N ASN A 241 -7.30 15.34 -2.19
CA ASN A 241 -6.30 14.83 -3.11
C ASN A 241 -6.46 13.33 -3.39
N SER A 242 -7.69 12.85 -3.44
CA SER A 242 -7.99 11.46 -3.73
C SER A 242 -9.07 11.32 -4.79
N LEU A 243 -8.76 10.63 -5.87
CA LEU A 243 -9.72 10.16 -6.87
C LEU A 243 -10.12 8.74 -6.47
N ASP A 244 -11.16 8.63 -5.64
CA ASP A 244 -11.60 7.39 -4.99
C ASP A 244 -13.03 7.00 -5.42
N SER A 245 -13.77 6.26 -4.59
CA SER A 245 -15.12 5.78 -4.93
C SER A 245 -16.17 6.89 -5.09
N ARG A 246 -15.85 8.11 -4.68
CA ARG A 246 -16.70 9.28 -4.95
C ARG A 246 -16.69 9.69 -6.43
N PHE A 247 -15.71 9.20 -7.19
CA PHE A 247 -15.54 9.50 -8.61
C PHE A 247 -15.76 8.24 -9.44
N PRO A 248 -16.34 8.34 -10.65
CA PRO A 248 -16.55 7.19 -11.53
C PRO A 248 -15.20 6.54 -11.93
N PRO A 249 -15.20 5.24 -12.27
CA PRO A 249 -13.99 4.54 -12.67
C PRO A 249 -13.49 5.03 -14.04
N VAL A 250 -12.35 5.68 -14.03
CA VAL A 250 -11.65 6.19 -15.23
C VAL A 250 -10.18 5.87 -15.09
N SER A 251 -9.56 5.29 -16.12
CA SER A 251 -8.13 4.91 -16.12
C SER A 251 -7.23 6.03 -15.62
N GLY A 252 -6.39 5.73 -14.64
CA GLY A 252 -5.47 6.70 -14.02
C GLY A 252 -6.15 7.74 -13.12
N GLN A 253 -7.45 7.61 -12.85
CA GLN A 253 -8.23 8.60 -12.10
C GLN A 253 -9.14 7.95 -11.04
N GLY A 254 -10.45 8.25 -11.07
CA GLY A 254 -11.43 7.73 -10.14
C GLY A 254 -11.57 6.20 -10.21
N VAL A 255 -11.81 5.58 -9.07
CA VAL A 255 -11.89 4.11 -8.99
C VAL A 255 -13.33 3.59 -8.93
N GLY A 256 -14.30 4.45 -8.61
CA GLY A 256 -15.68 4.01 -8.33
C GLY A 256 -15.72 3.03 -7.16
N VAL A 257 -16.84 2.32 -7.01
CA VAL A 257 -16.92 1.19 -6.08
C VAL A 257 -16.15 0.01 -6.67
N ILE A 258 -15.25 -0.58 -5.89
CA ILE A 258 -14.39 -1.66 -6.33
C ILE A 258 -15.05 -3.02 -6.11
N ASP A 259 -14.88 -3.93 -7.04
CA ASP A 259 -15.26 -5.32 -6.88
C ASP A 259 -14.35 -5.99 -5.85
N GLN A 260 -14.89 -6.83 -4.97
CA GLN A 260 -14.09 -7.59 -4.01
C GLN A 260 -13.05 -8.47 -4.70
N GLU A 261 -13.31 -8.91 -5.94
CA GLU A 261 -12.36 -9.69 -6.74
C GLU A 261 -11.10 -8.90 -7.11
N LEU A 262 -11.15 -7.58 -7.08
CA LEU A 262 -10.01 -6.71 -7.34
C LEU A 262 -9.10 -6.52 -6.13
N LEU A 263 -9.50 -6.93 -4.94
CA LEU A 263 -8.67 -6.84 -3.73
C LEU A 263 -7.40 -7.67 -3.90
N VAL A 264 -6.27 -7.12 -3.50
CA VAL A 264 -4.96 -7.79 -3.52
C VAL A 264 -4.51 -8.17 -2.13
N GLY A 265 -4.68 -7.27 -1.15
CA GLY A 265 -4.29 -7.51 0.23
C GLY A 265 -4.55 -6.33 1.15
N ARG A 266 -4.36 -6.55 2.44
CA ARG A 266 -4.41 -5.53 3.48
C ARG A 266 -3.03 -4.93 3.71
N ALA A 267 -2.90 -3.61 3.57
CA ALA A 267 -1.67 -2.92 3.93
C ALA A 267 -1.38 -3.09 5.43
N GLY A 268 -0.16 -3.44 5.77
CA GLY A 268 0.23 -3.73 7.15
C GLY A 268 1.24 -2.73 7.69
N ILE A 269 2.49 -2.83 7.25
CA ILE A 269 3.63 -2.14 7.85
C ILE A 269 4.44 -1.46 6.75
N VAL A 270 4.96 -0.26 7.06
CA VAL A 270 5.98 0.41 6.25
C VAL A 270 7.33 -0.25 6.53
N LEU A 271 7.92 -0.90 5.54
CA LEU A 271 9.23 -1.55 5.65
C LEU A 271 10.38 -0.61 5.35
N TRP A 272 10.16 0.32 4.45
CA TRP A 272 11.14 1.28 4.00
C TRP A 272 10.44 2.55 3.54
N SER A 273 11.09 3.69 3.65
CA SER A 273 10.59 4.96 3.14
C SER A 273 11.74 5.80 2.62
N THR A 274 11.55 6.44 1.46
CA THR A 274 12.54 7.33 0.86
C THR A 274 11.94 8.67 0.48
N ASP A 275 12.73 9.71 0.60
CA ASP A 275 12.38 11.07 0.20
C ASP A 275 12.52 11.33 -1.32
N GLY A 276 12.95 10.32 -2.08
CA GLY A 276 13.14 10.38 -3.53
C GLY A 276 14.49 10.98 -3.98
N SER A 277 15.37 11.33 -3.07
CA SER A 277 16.71 11.85 -3.40
C SER A 277 17.77 10.75 -3.62
N ALA A 278 17.41 9.48 -3.39
CA ALA A 278 18.32 8.35 -3.57
C ALA A 278 18.70 8.17 -5.05
N GLU A 279 19.99 8.03 -5.31
CA GLU A 279 20.51 7.74 -6.64
C GLU A 279 20.92 6.26 -6.74
N TRP A 280 20.46 5.59 -7.80
CA TRP A 280 20.69 4.15 -8.00
C TRP A 280 22.14 3.74 -7.95
N LEU A 281 23.04 4.52 -8.57
CA LEU A 281 24.49 4.21 -8.65
C LEU A 281 25.29 4.62 -7.42
N LEU A 282 24.68 5.33 -6.45
CA LEU A 282 25.32 5.85 -5.25
C LEU A 282 24.71 5.24 -3.99
N PRO A 283 25.10 4.02 -3.58
CA PRO A 283 24.42 3.28 -2.51
C PRO A 283 24.35 4.01 -1.16
N TRP A 284 25.29 4.88 -0.86
CA TRP A 284 25.27 5.69 0.38
C TRP A 284 24.10 6.69 0.41
N THR A 285 23.60 7.14 -0.77
CA THR A 285 22.45 8.02 -0.85
C THR A 285 21.17 7.33 -0.40
N TRP A 286 21.11 6.00 -0.45
CA TRP A 286 19.94 5.26 0.02
C TRP A 286 19.75 5.42 1.53
N PHE A 287 20.84 5.52 2.30
CA PHE A 287 20.81 5.72 3.75
C PHE A 287 20.46 7.16 4.11
N THR A 288 20.92 8.15 3.34
CA THR A 288 20.62 9.57 3.58
C THR A 288 19.21 9.97 3.14
N ALA A 289 18.70 9.34 2.07
CA ALA A 289 17.35 9.52 1.58
C ALA A 289 16.29 8.75 2.38
N ALA A 290 16.70 7.83 3.28
CA ALA A 290 15.79 7.03 4.07
C ALA A 290 15.11 7.86 5.16
N ARG A 291 13.79 7.72 5.26
CA ARG A 291 12.98 8.25 6.36
C ARG A 291 12.87 7.19 7.45
N TRP A 292 13.87 7.14 8.31
CA TRP A 292 14.02 6.12 9.36
C TRP A 292 12.87 6.10 10.35
N ASP A 293 12.27 7.27 10.61
CA ASP A 293 11.13 7.48 11.49
C ASP A 293 9.84 6.80 10.99
N ARG A 294 9.79 6.43 9.70
CA ARG A 294 8.64 5.78 9.08
C ARG A 294 8.67 4.26 9.16
N ILE A 295 9.86 3.69 9.36
CA ILE A 295 10.03 2.22 9.35
C ILE A 295 9.33 1.62 10.56
N GLY A 296 8.40 0.69 10.31
CA GLY A 296 7.59 0.07 11.34
C GLY A 296 6.23 0.71 11.58
N ASP A 297 5.91 1.83 10.90
CA ASP A 297 4.57 2.41 10.97
C ASP A 297 3.52 1.40 10.49
N THR A 298 2.44 1.27 11.25
CA THR A 298 1.32 0.36 10.97
C THR A 298 0.08 1.13 10.51
N MET A 299 -0.80 0.43 9.76
CA MET A 299 -2.01 1.01 9.16
C MET A 299 -3.26 0.65 9.95
#